data_90ba8d281a6db14d518c083db68d52c6
#
_entry.id   90ba8d281a6db14d518c083db68d52c6
#
_cell.length_a   1.000
_cell.length_b   1.000
_cell.length_c   1.000
_cell.angle_alpha   90.00
_cell.angle_beta   90.00
_cell.angle_gamma   90.00
#
_symmetry.space_group_name_H-M   'P 1'
#
loop_
_entity.id
_entity.type
_entity.pdbx_description
1 polymer ?
#
loop_
_entity_poly.entity_id
_entity_poly.type
_entity_poly.pdbx_seq_one_letter_code
_entity_poly.pdbx_strand_id
1 'polypeptide(L)'
;MVAGRIVECEAYEEGDPASHSFRGLTDRTAVMFGPPGHLYVYFTYGMHFCMNVVTGRDGEGSAVLLRAVEPTEGIEIMQALRGVSNLPVLCAGPGRLTQAFGIARVDNGIDLVSGSDLFVAPGEPVEERAIGVSRRIGISVAMEKPWRFYVRGSPFVSRGSSLTRRNRRARPPMAGTKARASEKGTAKATASGMGKASGRDWAEEEGSRRPPSA
;
A
#
# COMPACT_ATOMS: atom_id res chain seq x y z
N MET A 1 13.77 -4.13 17.47
CA MET A 1 13.75 -4.91 16.20
C MET A 1 12.34 -5.46 16.01
N VAL A 2 11.86 -5.57 14.77
CA VAL A 2 10.63 -6.28 14.40
C VAL A 2 10.98 -7.32 13.34
N ALA A 3 10.41 -8.52 13.42
CA ALA A 3 10.64 -9.57 12.45
C ALA A 3 9.37 -10.40 12.20
N GLY A 4 9.36 -11.14 11.09
CA GLY A 4 8.27 -12.04 10.78
C GLY A 4 8.51 -12.85 9.51
N ARG A 5 7.75 -13.91 9.37
CA ARG A 5 7.79 -14.83 8.23
C ARG A 5 6.90 -14.34 7.10
N ILE A 6 7.42 -14.22 5.89
CA ILE A 6 6.62 -13.91 4.72
C ILE A 6 5.66 -15.07 4.45
N VAL A 7 4.36 -14.79 4.43
CA VAL A 7 3.30 -15.80 4.21
C VAL A 7 2.42 -15.49 2.99
N GLU A 8 2.60 -14.33 2.35
CA GLU A 8 1.86 -13.96 1.15
C GLU A 8 2.66 -12.96 0.32
N CYS A 9 2.73 -13.19 -0.99
CA CYS A 9 3.34 -12.30 -1.95
C CYS A 9 2.63 -12.34 -3.31
N GLU A 10 2.93 -11.34 -4.17
CA GLU A 10 2.46 -11.27 -5.56
C GLU A 10 3.60 -10.90 -6.49
N ALA A 11 3.65 -11.59 -7.65
CA ALA A 11 4.65 -11.30 -8.68
C ALA A 11 4.18 -10.21 -9.66
N TYR A 12 5.12 -9.39 -10.09
CA TYR A 12 4.95 -8.33 -11.09
C TYR A 12 6.18 -8.26 -11.99
N GLU A 13 5.98 -8.18 -13.29
CA GLU A 13 7.03 -8.09 -14.30
C GLU A 13 6.78 -6.96 -15.29
N GLU A 14 7.77 -6.60 -16.09
CA GLU A 14 7.70 -5.46 -17.02
C GLU A 14 6.60 -5.62 -18.08
N GLY A 15 6.40 -6.83 -18.61
CA GLY A 15 5.34 -7.13 -19.58
C GLY A 15 3.91 -7.22 -19.01
N ASP A 16 3.74 -6.99 -17.72
CA ASP A 16 2.44 -7.11 -17.04
C ASP A 16 1.72 -5.76 -16.96
N PRO A 17 0.52 -5.62 -17.56
CA PRO A 17 -0.26 -4.38 -17.50
C PRO A 17 -0.60 -3.91 -16.07
N ALA A 18 -0.55 -4.80 -15.07
CA ALA A 18 -0.76 -4.45 -13.67
C ALA A 18 0.52 -4.01 -12.96
N SER A 19 1.69 -4.14 -13.59
CA SER A 19 2.96 -3.71 -13.04
C SER A 19 3.18 -2.19 -13.20
N HIS A 20 3.84 -1.58 -12.25
CA HIS A 20 4.31 -0.20 -12.39
C HIS A 20 5.37 -0.04 -13.49
N SER A 21 6.16 -1.09 -13.74
CA SER A 21 7.18 -1.13 -14.78
C SER A 21 6.63 -1.31 -16.20
N PHE A 22 5.34 -1.61 -16.37
CA PHE A 22 4.70 -1.83 -17.68
C PHE A 22 4.94 -0.69 -18.68
N ARG A 23 5.02 0.54 -18.18
CA ARG A 23 5.28 1.74 -19.01
C ARG A 23 6.77 2.08 -19.14
N GLY A 24 7.63 1.17 -18.68
CA GLY A 24 9.08 1.35 -18.69
C GLY A 24 9.63 2.14 -17.50
N LEU A 25 10.88 2.54 -17.64
CA LEU A 25 11.65 3.26 -16.65
C LEU A 25 11.12 4.70 -16.47
N THR A 26 10.93 5.10 -15.24
CA THR A 26 10.59 6.47 -14.80
C THR A 26 11.27 6.74 -13.46
N ASP A 27 11.33 7.98 -13.00
CA ASP A 27 11.87 8.31 -11.66
C ASP A 27 11.19 7.53 -10.55
N ARG A 28 9.88 7.26 -10.70
CA ARG A 28 9.13 6.47 -9.74
C ARG A 28 9.52 5.00 -9.74
N THR A 29 9.82 4.43 -10.90
CA THR A 29 10.08 2.99 -11.09
C THR A 29 11.55 2.65 -11.16
N ALA A 30 12.45 3.64 -11.09
CA ALA A 30 13.89 3.46 -11.26
C ALA A 30 14.46 2.31 -10.39
N VAL A 31 14.02 2.19 -9.13
CA VAL A 31 14.46 1.10 -8.26
C VAL A 31 14.03 -0.28 -8.78
N MET A 32 12.87 -0.40 -9.45
CA MET A 32 12.43 -1.68 -10.02
C MET A 32 13.30 -2.16 -11.18
N PHE A 33 14.01 -1.24 -11.86
CA PHE A 33 14.92 -1.53 -12.95
C PHE A 33 16.38 -1.61 -12.50
N GLY A 34 16.65 -1.46 -11.20
CA GLY A 34 17.96 -1.60 -10.60
C GLY A 34 18.29 -3.04 -10.21
N PRO A 35 19.39 -3.24 -9.45
CA PRO A 35 19.83 -4.56 -9.03
C PRO A 35 18.77 -5.32 -8.22
N PRO A 36 18.67 -6.65 -8.37
CA PRO A 36 17.76 -7.47 -7.57
C PRO A 36 18.13 -7.40 -6.08
N GLY A 37 17.16 -7.68 -5.22
CA GLY A 37 17.33 -7.64 -3.76
C GLY A 37 17.09 -6.28 -3.13
N HIS A 38 16.86 -5.22 -3.92
CA HIS A 38 16.57 -3.89 -3.39
C HIS A 38 15.08 -3.71 -3.09
N LEU A 39 14.78 -2.86 -2.10
CA LEU A 39 13.43 -2.54 -1.67
C LEU A 39 12.81 -1.46 -2.57
N TYR A 40 11.72 -1.78 -3.24
CA TYR A 40 10.90 -0.79 -3.95
C TYR A 40 9.69 -0.41 -3.11
N VAL A 41 9.65 0.85 -2.65
CA VAL A 41 8.54 1.40 -1.85
C VAL A 41 7.75 2.43 -2.64
N TYR A 42 6.43 2.27 -2.67
CA TYR A 42 5.55 3.25 -3.31
C TYR A 42 4.35 3.60 -2.44
N PHE A 43 3.87 4.84 -2.61
CA PHE A 43 2.68 5.33 -1.93
C PHE A 43 1.43 5.05 -2.76
N THR A 44 0.38 4.55 -2.12
CA THR A 44 -0.85 4.14 -2.79
C THR A 44 -2.10 4.62 -2.03
N TYR A 45 -3.18 4.85 -2.77
CA TYR A 45 -4.48 5.32 -2.24
C TYR A 45 -4.42 6.57 -1.37
N GLY A 46 -3.37 7.39 -1.47
CA GLY A 46 -3.21 8.60 -0.69
C GLY A 46 -2.98 8.39 0.82
N MET A 47 -2.75 7.14 1.28
CA MET A 47 -2.67 6.86 2.72
C MET A 47 -1.73 5.72 3.12
N HIS A 48 -1.23 4.90 2.20
CA HIS A 48 -0.42 3.72 2.54
C HIS A 48 0.82 3.61 1.67
N PHE A 49 1.87 3.06 2.24
CA PHE A 49 3.00 2.54 1.49
C PHE A 49 2.77 1.05 1.19
N CYS A 50 3.41 0.58 0.13
CA CYS A 50 3.58 -0.83 -0.19
C CYS A 50 5.05 -1.09 -0.47
N MET A 51 5.55 -2.27 -0.11
CA MET A 51 6.94 -2.66 -0.27
C MET A 51 7.07 -3.91 -1.14
N ASN A 52 8.08 -3.88 -2.00
CA ASN A 52 8.38 -4.96 -2.93
C ASN A 52 9.87 -5.27 -2.88
N VAL A 53 10.22 -6.51 -3.13
CA VAL A 53 11.61 -6.92 -3.38
C VAL A 53 11.82 -6.92 -4.89
N VAL A 54 12.78 -6.14 -5.38
CA VAL A 54 13.18 -6.14 -6.79
C VAL A 54 13.77 -7.49 -7.15
N THR A 55 13.39 -8.03 -8.30
CA THR A 55 13.80 -9.33 -8.83
C THR A 55 14.23 -9.21 -10.29
N GLY A 56 14.60 -10.32 -10.92
CA GLY A 56 15.08 -10.28 -12.30
C GLY A 56 16.54 -9.86 -12.39
N ARG A 57 16.95 -9.43 -13.57
CA ARG A 57 18.31 -8.90 -13.82
C ARG A 57 18.29 -7.39 -13.69
N ASP A 58 19.46 -6.83 -13.49
CA ASP A 58 19.64 -5.37 -13.56
C ASP A 58 19.16 -4.87 -14.94
N GLY A 59 18.29 -3.87 -14.94
CA GLY A 59 17.61 -3.36 -16.14
C GLY A 59 16.27 -4.02 -16.46
N GLU A 60 15.86 -5.08 -15.76
CA GLU A 60 14.55 -5.72 -15.92
C GLU A 60 13.57 -5.23 -14.84
N GLY A 61 12.46 -4.60 -15.23
CA GLY A 61 11.49 -4.03 -14.33
C GLY A 61 10.58 -5.07 -13.67
N SER A 62 11.10 -5.89 -12.76
CA SER A 62 10.32 -6.91 -12.05
C SER A 62 10.49 -6.85 -10.54
N ALA A 63 9.43 -7.22 -9.80
CA ALA A 63 9.42 -7.21 -8.35
C ALA A 63 8.38 -8.16 -7.76
N VAL A 64 8.58 -8.53 -6.50
CA VAL A 64 7.65 -9.30 -5.68
C VAL A 64 7.08 -8.39 -4.60
N LEU A 65 5.78 -8.11 -4.66
CA LEU A 65 5.05 -7.39 -3.61
C LEU A 65 4.90 -8.26 -2.37
N LEU A 66 5.39 -7.79 -1.23
CA LEU A 66 5.16 -8.42 0.06
C LEU A 66 3.77 -8.02 0.58
N ARG A 67 2.88 -9.00 0.73
CA ARG A 67 1.49 -8.73 1.09
C ARG A 67 1.17 -9.00 2.54
N ALA A 68 1.70 -10.07 3.10
CA ALA A 68 1.46 -10.42 4.49
C ALA A 68 2.65 -11.17 5.10
N VAL A 69 2.81 -10.92 6.38
CA VAL A 69 3.84 -11.50 7.23
C VAL A 69 3.17 -12.05 8.51
N GLU A 70 3.58 -13.22 8.94
CA GLU A 70 3.33 -13.74 10.27
C GLU A 70 4.33 -13.10 11.24
N PRO A 71 3.89 -12.26 12.19
CA PRO A 71 4.79 -11.61 13.15
C PRO A 71 5.46 -12.62 14.06
N THR A 72 6.78 -12.52 14.24
CA THR A 72 7.56 -13.41 15.12
C THR A 72 8.27 -12.66 16.25
N GLU A 73 8.71 -11.42 15.99
CA GLU A 73 9.43 -10.60 16.98
C GLU A 73 8.94 -9.15 16.97
N GLY A 74 9.02 -8.47 18.11
CA GLY A 74 8.64 -7.06 18.26
C GLY A 74 7.15 -6.80 18.06
N ILE A 75 6.30 -7.76 18.46
CA ILE A 75 4.85 -7.70 18.28
C ILE A 75 4.26 -6.44 18.92
N GLU A 76 4.71 -6.07 20.11
CA GLU A 76 4.25 -4.89 20.83
C GLU A 76 4.59 -3.58 20.07
N ILE A 77 5.75 -3.55 19.41
CA ILE A 77 6.17 -2.42 18.56
C ILE A 77 5.22 -2.32 17.37
N MET A 78 4.97 -3.43 16.68
CA MET A 78 4.03 -3.48 15.56
C MET A 78 2.62 -3.08 15.96
N GLN A 79 2.15 -3.52 17.15
CA GLN A 79 0.86 -3.17 17.70
C GLN A 79 0.76 -1.66 17.98
N ALA A 80 1.80 -1.06 18.54
CA ALA A 80 1.88 0.38 18.79
C ALA A 80 1.83 1.18 17.48
N LEU A 81 2.64 0.80 16.47
CA LEU A 81 2.66 1.44 15.15
C LEU A 81 1.32 1.32 14.40
N ARG A 82 0.60 0.23 14.61
CA ARG A 82 -0.68 -0.06 13.96
C ARG A 82 -1.91 0.45 14.74
N GLY A 83 -1.79 0.69 16.04
CA GLY A 83 -2.93 0.94 16.92
C GLY A 83 -3.90 -0.26 17.02
N VAL A 84 -3.41 -1.51 16.86
CA VAL A 84 -4.22 -2.73 16.78
C VAL A 84 -3.56 -3.86 17.57
N SER A 85 -4.30 -4.52 18.46
CA SER A 85 -3.80 -5.66 19.27
C SER A 85 -4.07 -7.03 18.64
N ASN A 86 -4.97 -7.13 17.66
CA ASN A 86 -5.34 -8.40 17.03
C ASN A 86 -4.22 -8.92 16.11
N LEU A 87 -3.48 -9.92 16.58
CA LEU A 87 -2.30 -10.47 15.93
C LEU A 87 -2.52 -10.93 14.47
N PRO A 88 -3.55 -11.73 14.11
CA PRO A 88 -3.80 -12.15 12.73
C PRO A 88 -3.98 -11.04 11.71
N VAL A 89 -4.41 -9.85 12.13
CA VAL A 89 -4.62 -8.71 11.20
C VAL A 89 -3.50 -7.69 11.23
N LEU A 90 -2.50 -7.90 12.08
CA LEU A 90 -1.44 -6.94 12.35
C LEU A 90 -0.65 -6.62 11.08
N CYS A 91 -0.21 -7.65 10.34
CA CYS A 91 0.55 -7.54 9.10
C CYS A 91 -0.17 -8.15 7.88
N ALA A 92 -1.49 -8.39 7.97
CA ALA A 92 -2.28 -9.02 6.91
C ALA A 92 -2.74 -7.99 5.86
N GLY A 93 -1.91 -7.72 4.88
CA GLY A 93 -2.13 -6.79 3.77
C GLY A 93 -0.97 -5.79 3.60
N PRO A 94 -0.64 -5.38 2.35
CA PRO A 94 0.59 -4.65 2.07
C PRO A 94 0.71 -3.32 2.82
N GLY A 95 -0.35 -2.52 2.90
CA GLY A 95 -0.33 -1.28 3.67
C GLY A 95 -0.29 -1.49 5.19
N ARG A 96 -0.88 -2.57 5.69
CA ARG A 96 -0.78 -2.94 7.11
C ARG A 96 0.63 -3.39 7.46
N LEU A 97 1.23 -4.16 6.58
CA LEU A 97 2.58 -4.67 6.71
C LEU A 97 3.59 -3.52 6.78
N THR A 98 3.56 -2.59 5.84
CA THR A 98 4.47 -1.43 5.86
C THR A 98 4.28 -0.58 7.12
N GLN A 99 3.06 -0.36 7.56
CA GLN A 99 2.78 0.37 8.80
C GLN A 99 3.32 -0.38 10.04
N ALA A 100 3.14 -1.71 10.11
CA ALA A 100 3.62 -2.53 11.23
C ALA A 100 5.15 -2.54 11.34
N PHE A 101 5.84 -2.45 10.21
CA PHE A 101 7.30 -2.43 10.13
C PHE A 101 7.90 -1.01 10.11
N GLY A 102 7.07 0.03 10.14
CA GLY A 102 7.52 1.42 10.08
C GLY A 102 8.11 1.82 8.72
N ILE A 103 7.81 1.09 7.65
CA ILE A 103 8.36 1.32 6.30
C ILE A 103 7.71 2.55 5.66
N ALA A 104 8.55 3.45 5.15
CA ALA A 104 8.16 4.68 4.51
C ALA A 104 8.94 4.91 3.19
N ARG A 105 8.75 6.06 2.57
CA ARG A 105 9.43 6.41 1.31
C ARG A 105 10.96 6.46 1.44
N VAL A 106 11.46 6.83 2.60
CA VAL A 106 12.91 6.93 2.85
C VAL A 106 13.62 5.58 2.71
N ASP A 107 12.90 4.48 2.88
CA ASP A 107 13.43 3.11 2.78
C ASP A 107 13.50 2.60 1.33
N ASN A 108 13.01 3.40 0.36
CA ASN A 108 13.05 3.02 -1.05
C ASN A 108 14.49 2.95 -1.55
N GLY A 109 14.88 1.80 -2.10
CA GLY A 109 16.24 1.53 -2.59
C GLY A 109 17.19 0.87 -1.59
N ILE A 110 16.74 0.54 -0.38
CA ILE A 110 17.57 -0.22 0.58
C ILE A 110 17.91 -1.60 0.00
N ASP A 111 19.16 -2.02 0.11
CA ASP A 111 19.61 -3.37 -0.18
C ASP A 111 19.18 -4.33 0.95
N LEU A 112 18.28 -5.24 0.61
CA LEU A 112 17.71 -6.22 1.54
C LEU A 112 18.57 -7.48 1.71
N VAL A 113 19.62 -7.63 0.92
CA VAL A 113 20.50 -8.82 0.94
C VAL A 113 21.71 -8.57 1.81
N SER A 114 22.35 -7.40 1.66
CA SER A 114 23.52 -7.01 2.42
C SER A 114 23.25 -5.93 3.49
N GLY A 115 22.01 -5.44 3.57
CA GLY A 115 21.61 -4.39 4.53
C GLY A 115 21.65 -4.86 5.98
N SER A 116 21.94 -3.93 6.90
CA SER A 116 22.03 -4.20 8.33
C SER A 116 20.72 -3.88 9.09
N ASP A 117 20.01 -2.85 8.66
CA ASP A 117 18.84 -2.33 9.40
C ASP A 117 17.52 -2.94 8.92
N LEU A 118 17.43 -3.24 7.64
CA LEU A 118 16.30 -3.91 6.99
C LEU A 118 16.83 -4.97 6.01
N PHE A 119 16.44 -6.21 6.20
CA PHE A 119 16.93 -7.32 5.38
C PHE A 119 15.89 -8.44 5.25
N VAL A 120 16.07 -9.29 4.23
CA VAL A 120 15.37 -10.55 4.04
C VAL A 120 16.35 -11.68 4.31
N ALA A 121 16.03 -12.54 5.27
CA ALA A 121 16.82 -13.71 5.62
C ALA A 121 16.16 -15.01 5.15
N PRO A 122 16.93 -16.08 4.93
CA PRO A 122 16.36 -17.41 4.75
C PRO A 122 15.47 -17.78 5.94
N GLY A 123 14.28 -18.33 5.64
CA GLY A 123 13.35 -18.82 6.64
C GLY A 123 13.13 -20.33 6.50
N GLU A 124 12.29 -20.90 7.36
CA GLU A 124 11.89 -22.29 7.24
C GLU A 124 11.20 -22.55 5.88
N PRO A 125 11.64 -23.55 5.13
CA PRO A 125 11.04 -23.90 3.85
C PRO A 125 9.56 -24.19 3.96
N VAL A 126 8.77 -23.75 3.00
CA VAL A 126 7.37 -24.09 2.86
C VAL A 126 7.26 -25.22 1.85
N GLU A 127 6.67 -26.37 2.25
CA GLU A 127 6.41 -27.45 1.30
C GLU A 127 5.54 -26.95 0.14
N GLU A 128 5.84 -27.36 -1.08
CA GLU A 128 5.13 -26.90 -2.30
C GLU A 128 3.61 -27.10 -2.20
N ARG A 129 3.17 -28.25 -1.66
CA ARG A 129 1.74 -28.54 -1.44
C ARG A 129 1.06 -27.57 -0.46
N ALA A 130 1.82 -26.96 0.44
CA ALA A 130 1.31 -25.95 1.37
C ALA A 130 1.27 -24.54 0.75
N ILE A 131 1.80 -24.34 -0.47
CA ILE A 131 1.70 -23.07 -1.18
C ILE A 131 0.38 -23.01 -1.94
N GLY A 132 -0.44 -22.01 -1.61
CA GLY A 132 -1.63 -21.65 -2.36
C GLY A 132 -1.28 -20.70 -3.49
N VAL A 133 -1.87 -20.93 -4.66
CA VAL A 133 -1.73 -20.07 -5.84
C VAL A 133 -3.11 -19.53 -6.21
N SER A 134 -3.21 -18.23 -6.50
CA SER A 134 -4.47 -17.61 -6.90
C SER A 134 -4.24 -16.34 -7.71
N ARG A 135 -5.33 -15.72 -8.15
CA ARG A 135 -5.30 -14.39 -8.75
C ARG A 135 -4.84 -13.35 -7.75
N ARG A 136 -4.17 -12.31 -8.25
CA ARG A 136 -3.73 -11.14 -7.46
C ARG A 136 -4.91 -10.32 -6.96
N ILE A 137 -4.69 -9.55 -5.90
CA ILE A 137 -5.72 -8.77 -5.20
C ILE A 137 -5.47 -7.27 -5.39
N GLY A 138 -6.54 -6.51 -5.63
CA GLY A 138 -6.46 -5.05 -5.69
C GLY A 138 -5.98 -4.48 -7.03
N ILE A 139 -5.92 -5.31 -8.07
CA ILE A 139 -5.64 -4.90 -9.45
C ILE A 139 -6.93 -4.90 -10.29
N SER A 140 -6.95 -4.12 -11.37
CA SER A 140 -8.09 -4.00 -12.29
C SER A 140 -7.80 -4.50 -13.69
N VAL A 141 -6.55 -4.81 -14.00
CA VAL A 141 -6.08 -5.34 -15.29
C VAL A 141 -5.23 -6.59 -15.06
N ALA A 142 -5.08 -7.46 -16.07
CA ALA A 142 -4.35 -8.72 -15.99
C ALA A 142 -4.76 -9.56 -14.75
N MET A 143 -6.06 -9.55 -14.44
CA MET A 143 -6.64 -10.19 -13.25
C MET A 143 -6.63 -11.72 -13.34
N GLU A 144 -6.48 -12.27 -14.53
CA GLU A 144 -6.49 -13.72 -14.81
C GLU A 144 -5.20 -14.41 -14.37
N LYS A 145 -4.08 -13.68 -14.28
CA LYS A 145 -2.77 -14.26 -13.95
C LYS A 145 -2.76 -14.78 -12.50
N PRO A 146 -2.39 -16.07 -12.28
CA PRO A 146 -2.38 -16.69 -10.95
C PRO A 146 -1.06 -16.38 -10.21
N TRP A 147 -0.73 -15.11 -10.08
CA TRP A 147 0.57 -14.65 -9.57
C TRP A 147 0.53 -14.15 -8.12
N ARG A 148 -0.41 -14.67 -7.35
CA ARG A 148 -0.44 -14.52 -5.89
C ARG A 148 -0.14 -15.87 -5.25
N PHE A 149 0.84 -15.87 -4.36
CA PHE A 149 1.33 -17.04 -3.63
C PHE A 149 1.14 -16.81 -2.13
N TYR A 150 0.69 -17.84 -1.42
CA TYR A 150 0.43 -17.72 0.02
C TYR A 150 0.51 -19.07 0.73
N VAL A 151 0.80 -19.07 2.03
CA VAL A 151 0.79 -20.27 2.87
C VAL A 151 -0.64 -20.66 3.15
N ARG A 152 -1.07 -21.85 2.68
CA ARG A 152 -2.42 -22.39 2.90
C ARG A 152 -2.69 -22.56 4.39
N GLY A 153 -3.89 -22.17 4.83
CA GLY A 153 -4.31 -22.30 6.22
C GLY A 153 -3.67 -21.33 7.20
N SER A 154 -2.71 -20.50 6.78
CA SER A 154 -2.16 -19.47 7.66
C SER A 154 -3.21 -18.41 8.00
N PRO A 155 -3.43 -18.10 9.30
CA PRO A 155 -4.38 -17.07 9.72
C PRO A 155 -3.89 -15.65 9.39
N PHE A 156 -2.63 -15.49 9.00
CA PHE A 156 -1.98 -14.21 8.73
C PHE A 156 -2.09 -13.76 7.27
N VAL A 157 -2.59 -14.61 6.37
CA VAL A 157 -2.81 -14.27 4.96
C VAL A 157 -3.82 -13.13 4.83
N SER A 158 -3.56 -12.16 3.96
CA SER A 158 -4.46 -11.05 3.74
C SER A 158 -5.80 -11.55 3.18
N ARG A 159 -6.88 -11.13 3.79
CA ARG A 159 -8.20 -11.34 3.20
C ARG A 159 -8.26 -10.47 1.97
N GLY A 160 -8.48 -11.05 0.80
CA GLY A 160 -8.80 -10.29 -0.38
C GLY A 160 -9.90 -9.31 0.01
N SER A 161 -9.79 -8.04 -0.40
CA SER A 161 -10.94 -7.19 -0.39
C SER A 161 -11.93 -7.85 -1.36
N SER A 162 -12.74 -8.78 -0.84
CA SER A 162 -14.05 -8.92 -1.37
C SER A 162 -14.66 -7.53 -1.13
N LEU A 163 -14.62 -6.70 -2.15
CA LEU A 163 -15.68 -5.76 -2.40
C LEU A 163 -16.92 -6.64 -2.62
N THR A 164 -17.35 -7.34 -1.57
CA THR A 164 -18.76 -7.57 -1.38
C THR A 164 -19.32 -6.16 -1.44
N ARG A 165 -19.82 -5.80 -2.63
CA ARG A 165 -20.91 -4.86 -2.74
C ARG A 165 -21.82 -5.21 -1.57
N ARG A 166 -21.65 -4.54 -0.46
CA ARG A 166 -22.72 -4.40 0.51
C ARG A 166 -23.84 -3.88 -0.37
N ASN A 167 -24.77 -4.78 -0.72
CA ASN A 167 -26.05 -4.43 -1.26
C ASN A 167 -26.43 -3.14 -0.53
N ARG A 168 -26.35 -2.00 -1.20
CA ARG A 168 -27.15 -0.85 -0.84
C ARG A 168 -28.56 -1.41 -0.96
N ARG A 169 -29.07 -1.92 0.15
CA ARG A 169 -30.49 -2.18 0.30
C ARG A 169 -31.14 -0.90 -0.20
N ALA A 170 -31.84 -1.02 -1.30
CA ALA A 170 -32.65 0.02 -1.86
C ALA A 170 -33.44 0.61 -0.68
N ARG A 171 -33.19 1.87 -0.41
CA ARG A 171 -34.00 2.63 0.55
C ARG A 171 -35.41 2.56 0.00
N PRO A 172 -36.40 2.01 0.73
CA PRO A 172 -37.75 1.99 0.22
C PRO A 172 -38.18 3.43 -0.10
N PRO A 173 -38.95 3.66 -1.17
CA PRO A 173 -39.40 4.99 -1.51
C PRO A 173 -40.19 5.56 -0.34
N MET A 174 -39.79 6.71 0.14
CA MET A 174 -40.52 7.48 1.12
C MET A 174 -41.91 7.78 0.57
N ALA A 175 -42.93 7.26 1.23
CA ALA A 175 -44.34 7.54 0.90
C ALA A 175 -44.57 9.06 0.93
N GLY A 176 -45.06 9.59 -0.17
CA GLY A 176 -45.32 11.00 -0.34
C GLY A 176 -46.35 11.52 0.66
N THR A 177 -45.95 12.45 1.48
CA THR A 177 -46.83 13.30 2.27
C THR A 177 -47.22 14.50 1.38
N LYS A 178 -48.49 14.58 1.02
CA LYS A 178 -49.09 15.64 0.23
C LYS A 178 -48.81 16.99 0.91
N ALA A 179 -48.23 17.89 0.15
CA ALA A 179 -48.14 19.30 0.49
C ALA A 179 -49.50 19.96 0.66
N ARG A 180 -49.71 20.64 1.75
CA ARG A 180 -50.76 21.63 1.93
C ARG A 180 -50.15 23.00 1.79
N ALA A 181 -50.59 23.75 0.82
CA ALA A 181 -50.22 25.14 0.58
C ALA A 181 -50.83 26.05 1.63
N SER A 182 -50.10 27.02 2.13
CA SER A 182 -50.59 28.32 2.58
C SER A 182 -49.40 29.30 2.68
N GLU A 183 -49.35 30.24 1.79
CA GLU A 183 -49.39 31.71 1.93
C GLU A 183 -48.24 32.41 2.67
N LYS A 184 -47.50 33.19 1.85
CA LYS A 184 -47.04 34.58 2.02
C LYS A 184 -46.39 34.99 3.33
N GLY A 185 -45.16 35.43 3.22
CA GLY A 185 -44.50 36.32 4.18
C GLY A 185 -43.19 36.86 3.59
N THR A 186 -43.28 38.04 2.96
CA THR A 186 -42.13 38.85 2.53
C THR A 186 -41.40 39.41 3.74
N ALA A 187 -40.09 39.26 3.81
CA ALA A 187 -39.22 40.13 4.57
C ALA A 187 -37.83 40.23 3.90
N LYS A 188 -37.48 41.46 3.64
CA LYS A 188 -36.32 42.05 3.03
C LYS A 188 -35.27 42.34 4.10
N ALA A 189 -34.02 42.36 3.72
CA ALA A 189 -32.84 42.99 4.36
C ALA A 189 -31.75 42.00 4.71
N THR A 190 -30.49 42.22 4.54
CA THR A 190 -29.58 43.26 4.07
C THR A 190 -28.19 42.64 4.12
N ALA A 191 -27.35 43.03 3.20
CA ALA A 191 -25.93 42.66 3.10
C ALA A 191 -25.09 43.26 4.23
N SER A 192 -24.01 42.58 4.58
CA SER A 192 -22.69 43.08 5.04
C SER A 192 -21.96 41.91 5.70
N GLY A 193 -20.72 41.62 5.49
CA GLY A 193 -19.52 42.24 5.08
C GLY A 193 -18.37 41.27 5.26
N MET A 194 -17.48 41.30 4.34
CA MET A 194 -16.03 41.15 4.40
C MET A 194 -15.35 40.30 5.48
N GLY A 195 -14.50 39.36 4.99
CA GLY A 195 -13.42 38.80 5.77
C GLY A 195 -12.46 37.99 4.87
N LYS A 196 -11.54 38.70 4.18
CA LYS A 196 -10.34 38.10 3.53
C LYS A 196 -9.33 37.71 4.61
N ALA A 197 -8.77 36.51 4.51
CA ALA A 197 -7.46 36.18 5.08
C ALA A 197 -6.81 35.16 4.13
N SER A 198 -5.97 35.60 3.32
CA SER A 198 -4.50 35.62 3.15
C SER A 198 -3.87 34.23 3.22
N GLY A 199 -3.39 33.81 2.04
CA GLY A 199 -2.50 32.68 1.80
C GLY A 199 -1.21 32.75 2.62
N ARG A 200 -0.61 31.60 2.83
CA ARG A 200 0.80 31.48 3.15
C ARG A 200 1.46 30.60 2.12
N ASP A 201 2.32 31.25 1.37
CA ASP A 201 3.33 30.68 0.48
C ASP A 201 4.28 29.77 1.27
N TRP A 202 4.59 28.61 0.69
CA TRP A 202 5.74 27.83 1.03
C TRP A 202 6.73 27.94 -0.13
N ALA A 203 7.62 28.92 -0.04
CA ALA A 203 8.74 29.07 -0.94
C ALA A 203 9.89 28.14 -0.52
N GLU A 204 10.46 27.55 -1.52
CA GLU A 204 11.72 26.90 -1.74
C GLU A 204 12.88 27.33 -0.81
N GLU A 205 13.61 26.33 -0.27
CA GLU A 205 15.02 26.47 0.08
C GLU A 205 15.83 25.40 -0.64
N GLU A 206 16.37 25.75 -1.79
CA GLU A 206 17.49 25.07 -2.42
C GLU A 206 18.78 25.44 -1.68
N GLY A 207 19.32 24.49 -0.94
CA GLY A 207 20.65 24.58 -0.31
C GLY A 207 21.68 23.75 -1.06
N SER A 208 22.38 24.41 -1.99
CA SER A 208 23.62 23.98 -2.64
C SER A 208 24.63 23.40 -1.66
N ARG A 209 25.05 22.11 -1.85
CA ARG A 209 26.34 21.61 -1.36
C ARG A 209 27.08 20.89 -2.48
N ARG A 210 28.17 21.51 -2.93
CA ARG A 210 29.20 20.91 -3.79
C ARG A 210 29.97 19.83 -3.02
N PRO A 211 30.42 18.74 -3.67
CA PRO A 211 31.34 17.79 -3.07
C PRO A 211 32.79 18.35 -3.13
N PRO A 212 33.67 17.97 -2.18
CA PRO A 212 35.10 18.28 -2.26
C PRO A 212 35.82 17.34 -3.22
N SER A 213 36.65 17.94 -4.05
CA SER A 213 37.65 17.29 -4.89
C SER A 213 38.87 16.86 -4.10
N ALA A 214 39.30 15.62 -4.21
CA ALA A 214 40.65 15.10 -4.35
C ALA A 214 40.64 13.57 -4.24
#